data_5ed890d601de663a5f2bd27107f6bc74
#
_entry.id   5ed890d601de663a5f2bd27107f6bc74
#
_cell.length_a   1.000
_cell.length_b   1.000
_cell.length_c   1.000
_cell.angle_alpha   90.00
_cell.angle_beta   90.00
_cell.angle_gamma   90.00
#
_symmetry.space_group_name_H-M   'P 1'
#
loop_
_entity.id
_entity.type
_entity.pdbx_description
1 polymer ?
#
loop_
_entity_poly.entity_id
_entity_poly.type
_entity_poly.pdbx_seq_one_letter_code
_entity_poly.pdbx_strand_id
1 'polypeptide(L)'
;MLQMVKQISFIFTAILLCSCNHLDIKGMFVSSSVGVQTRFEQSIDMYPDLNAGVIEAQESYTFYVAADPHVDKTHQNLDIFNDKFRNDGEASFGVILGDCTDVRDNLPNYLQAIDFYPERHDFDHKVFHVLGNHDIYFNGWNDFKSKVGPSTYWFEVVFPGGKDLFITLDTATGTLGSKQSRWFKDFIEKHRQSYRHCIILTHTNFFYTDNSQSSSGNMPMEESFSLIEFLGNHEVSLVLQGHDHYREDISYKNLRYIVLGAIADKSK
;
A
#
# COMPACT_ATOMS: atom_id res chain seq x y z
N MET A 1 -30.38 -44.60 5.97
CA MET A 1 -30.24 -43.64 4.86
C MET A 1 -29.94 -42.22 5.36
N LEU A 2 -30.72 -41.66 6.27
CA LEU A 2 -30.51 -40.28 6.79
C LEU A 2 -29.18 -40.08 7.55
N GLN A 3 -28.71 -41.10 8.26
CA GLN A 3 -27.43 -41.04 9.02
C GLN A 3 -26.20 -41.12 8.10
N MET A 4 -26.30 -41.87 7.01
CA MET A 4 -25.25 -41.97 5.99
C MET A 4 -25.09 -40.65 5.19
N VAL A 5 -26.19 -39.96 4.89
CA VAL A 5 -26.19 -38.67 4.22
C VAL A 5 -25.55 -37.58 5.11
N LYS A 6 -25.80 -37.60 6.43
CA LYS A 6 -25.12 -36.67 7.37
C LYS A 6 -23.64 -36.93 7.50
N GLN A 7 -23.18 -38.18 7.48
CA GLN A 7 -21.76 -38.52 7.52
C GLN A 7 -21.04 -38.13 6.19
N ILE A 8 -21.69 -38.35 5.06
CA ILE A 8 -21.14 -37.95 3.76
C ILE A 8 -21.07 -36.44 3.66
N SER A 9 -22.06 -35.68 4.12
CA SER A 9 -22.06 -34.22 4.16
C SER A 9 -20.94 -33.68 5.07
N PHE A 10 -20.70 -34.28 6.23
CA PHE A 10 -19.63 -33.89 7.14
C PHE A 10 -18.24 -34.19 6.58
N ILE A 11 -18.06 -35.32 5.90
CA ILE A 11 -16.82 -35.68 5.23
C ILE A 11 -16.55 -34.76 4.03
N PHE A 12 -17.57 -34.39 3.24
CA PHE A 12 -17.44 -33.46 2.12
C PHE A 12 -17.08 -32.05 2.61
N THR A 13 -17.67 -31.60 3.72
CA THR A 13 -17.32 -30.31 4.35
C THR A 13 -15.91 -30.33 4.94
N ALA A 14 -15.49 -31.44 5.56
CA ALA A 14 -14.13 -31.60 6.08
C ALA A 14 -13.08 -31.71 4.95
N ILE A 15 -13.40 -32.35 3.84
CA ILE A 15 -12.51 -32.44 2.67
C ILE A 15 -12.38 -31.07 1.97
N LEU A 16 -13.46 -30.29 1.87
CA LEU A 16 -13.39 -28.91 1.40
C LEU A 16 -12.54 -28.02 2.31
N LEU A 17 -12.56 -28.24 3.61
CA LEU A 17 -11.73 -27.49 4.56
C LEU A 17 -10.25 -27.96 4.55
N CYS A 18 -9.99 -29.23 4.21
CA CYS A 18 -8.61 -29.75 4.14
C CYS A 18 -7.95 -29.60 2.77
N SER A 19 -8.70 -29.39 1.68
CA SER A 19 -8.12 -29.20 0.34
C SER A 19 -7.71 -27.76 0.04
N CYS A 20 -8.04 -26.83 0.93
CA CYS A 20 -7.72 -25.42 0.80
C CYS A 20 -6.68 -24.99 1.83
N ASN A 21 -5.44 -25.52 1.73
CA ASN A 21 -4.30 -24.96 2.47
C ASN A 21 -3.97 -23.51 2.06
N HIS A 22 -4.75 -22.91 1.17
CA HIS A 22 -4.58 -21.55 0.67
C HIS A 22 -5.87 -20.70 0.78
N LEU A 23 -6.93 -21.20 1.42
CA LEU A 23 -8.07 -20.35 1.77
C LEU A 23 -7.75 -19.67 3.09
N ASP A 24 -7.37 -18.42 3.02
CA ASP A 24 -7.33 -17.56 4.18
C ASP A 24 -8.76 -17.33 4.68
N ILE A 25 -9.23 -18.25 5.53
CA ILE A 25 -10.56 -18.17 6.14
C ILE A 25 -10.69 -16.87 6.94
N LYS A 26 -9.59 -16.33 7.47
CA LYS A 26 -9.60 -15.03 8.14
C LYS A 26 -9.97 -13.92 7.16
N GLY A 27 -9.40 -13.91 5.94
CA GLY A 27 -9.73 -12.93 4.90
C GLY A 27 -11.21 -12.89 4.54
N MET A 28 -11.91 -14.04 4.54
CA MET A 28 -13.36 -14.09 4.29
C MET A 28 -14.20 -13.39 5.37
N PHE A 29 -13.73 -13.36 6.62
CA PHE A 29 -14.48 -12.80 7.76
C PHE A 29 -13.99 -11.41 8.19
N VAL A 30 -12.80 -11.00 7.76
CA VAL A 30 -12.17 -9.75 8.21
C VAL A 30 -12.08 -8.68 7.14
N SER A 31 -12.47 -8.96 5.89
CA SER A 31 -12.45 -7.99 4.80
C SER A 31 -13.36 -6.79 5.10
N SER A 32 -12.94 -5.62 4.62
CA SER A 32 -13.76 -4.42 4.69
C SER A 32 -15.04 -4.56 3.86
N SER A 33 -16.16 -4.08 4.38
CA SER A 33 -17.40 -3.93 3.62
C SER A 33 -17.31 -2.82 2.56
N VAL A 34 -16.26 -2.00 2.58
CA VAL A 34 -16.05 -0.87 1.67
C VAL A 34 -15.08 -1.28 0.56
N GLY A 35 -15.60 -1.46 -0.65
CA GLY A 35 -14.80 -1.84 -1.82
C GLY A 35 -13.90 -0.70 -2.33
N VAL A 36 -12.87 -1.06 -3.13
CA VAL A 36 -11.88 -0.13 -3.69
C VAL A 36 -12.52 1.03 -4.48
N GLN A 37 -13.61 0.79 -5.21
CA GLN A 37 -14.32 1.84 -5.96
C GLN A 37 -14.84 2.95 -5.04
N THR A 38 -15.41 2.56 -3.89
CA THR A 38 -15.95 3.51 -2.91
C THR A 38 -14.82 4.23 -2.18
N ARG A 39 -13.71 3.53 -1.84
CA ARG A 39 -12.54 4.16 -1.22
C ARG A 39 -11.90 5.18 -2.14
N PHE A 40 -11.82 4.87 -3.44
CA PHE A 40 -11.34 5.81 -4.45
C PHE A 40 -12.22 7.07 -4.53
N GLU A 41 -13.55 6.93 -4.60
CA GLU A 41 -14.48 8.07 -4.59
C GLU A 41 -14.34 8.92 -3.32
N GLN A 42 -14.22 8.28 -2.17
CA GLN A 42 -14.00 8.97 -0.90
C GLN A 42 -12.63 9.66 -0.84
N SER A 43 -11.63 9.16 -1.55
CA SER A 43 -10.33 9.83 -1.67
C SER A 43 -10.43 11.13 -2.48
N ILE A 44 -11.26 11.16 -3.53
CA ILE A 44 -11.56 12.39 -4.28
C ILE A 44 -12.28 13.42 -3.41
N ASP A 45 -13.21 12.97 -2.56
CA ASP A 45 -13.93 13.85 -1.63
C ASP A 45 -12.98 14.50 -0.61
N MET A 46 -11.91 13.80 -0.22
CA MET A 46 -10.92 14.30 0.74
C MET A 46 -9.90 15.24 0.10
N TYR A 47 -9.39 14.86 -1.06
CA TYR A 47 -8.41 15.63 -1.81
C TYR A 47 -8.96 15.94 -3.20
N PRO A 48 -9.42 17.17 -3.46
CA PRO A 48 -9.82 17.58 -4.80
C PRO A 48 -8.71 17.29 -5.81
N ASP A 49 -9.06 16.70 -6.95
CA ASP A 49 -8.10 16.22 -7.97
C ASP A 49 -7.07 15.21 -7.45
N LEU A 50 -7.32 14.61 -6.27
CA LEU A 50 -6.41 13.69 -5.57
C LEU A 50 -5.01 14.27 -5.29
N ASN A 51 -4.87 15.58 -5.23
CA ASN A 51 -3.60 16.26 -5.01
C ASN A 51 -3.33 16.44 -3.51
N ALA A 52 -2.30 15.77 -3.00
CA ALA A 52 -1.85 15.90 -1.61
C ALA A 52 -0.87 17.04 -1.38
N GLY A 53 -0.49 17.77 -2.43
CA GLY A 53 0.36 18.96 -2.36
C GLY A 53 1.73 18.82 -2.98
N VAL A 54 2.60 19.75 -2.61
CA VAL A 54 3.95 19.91 -3.13
C VAL A 54 4.94 19.83 -1.98
N ILE A 55 6.07 19.17 -2.22
CA ILE A 55 7.27 19.24 -1.38
C ILE A 55 8.31 20.06 -2.14
N GLU A 56 8.80 21.10 -1.52
CA GLU A 56 9.92 21.85 -2.04
C GLU A 56 11.23 21.21 -1.58
N ALA A 57 12.13 20.95 -2.51
CA ALA A 57 13.41 20.34 -2.25
C ALA A 57 14.54 21.18 -2.85
N GLN A 58 15.77 20.92 -2.37
CA GLN A 58 16.99 21.43 -2.96
C GLN A 58 17.29 20.69 -4.29
N GLU A 59 18.49 20.81 -4.83
CA GLU A 59 18.90 20.11 -6.07
C GLU A 59 18.79 18.59 -5.98
N SER A 60 18.95 18.03 -4.79
CA SER A 60 18.73 16.62 -4.46
C SER A 60 17.87 16.51 -3.19
N TYR A 61 17.19 15.38 -3.05
CA TYR A 61 16.43 15.08 -1.86
C TYR A 61 16.50 13.58 -1.53
N THR A 62 16.34 13.27 -0.27
CA THR A 62 16.25 11.90 0.25
C THR A 62 14.86 11.66 0.82
N PHE A 63 14.31 10.48 0.60
CA PHE A 63 13.10 10.04 1.28
C PHE A 63 13.29 8.64 1.87
N TYR A 64 12.64 8.40 3.00
CA TYR A 64 12.70 7.13 3.70
C TYR A 64 11.47 6.31 3.38
N VAL A 65 11.62 5.01 3.18
CA VAL A 65 10.51 4.11 2.89
C VAL A 65 10.57 2.90 3.82
N ALA A 66 9.42 2.56 4.39
CA ALA A 66 9.22 1.34 5.14
C ALA A 66 7.94 0.66 4.71
N ALA A 67 7.80 -0.63 4.98
CA ALA A 67 6.62 -1.42 4.65
C ALA A 67 6.23 -2.31 5.83
N ASP A 68 4.95 -2.59 5.94
CA ASP A 68 4.41 -3.64 6.79
C ASP A 68 4.90 -3.55 8.26
N PRO A 69 4.74 -2.39 8.95
CA PRO A 69 5.14 -2.27 10.35
C PRO A 69 4.29 -3.13 11.27
N HIS A 70 3.06 -3.47 10.92
CA HIS A 70 2.19 -4.36 11.67
C HIS A 70 2.20 -4.08 13.18
N VAL A 71 2.06 -2.81 13.53
CA VAL A 71 2.09 -2.40 14.93
C VAL A 71 0.98 -3.09 15.72
N ASP A 72 1.38 -3.77 16.78
CA ASP A 72 0.46 -4.32 17.78
C ASP A 72 0.66 -3.63 19.15
N LYS A 73 1.40 -4.26 20.04
CA LYS A 73 1.81 -3.71 21.35
C LYS A 73 3.25 -3.22 21.35
N THR A 74 4.01 -3.57 20.32
CA THR A 74 5.43 -3.24 20.17
C THR A 74 5.63 -2.61 18.79
N HIS A 75 6.60 -1.69 18.69
CA HIS A 75 6.89 -0.93 17.47
C HIS A 75 8.36 -0.50 17.39
N GLN A 76 9.27 -1.31 17.97
CA GLN A 76 10.69 -0.97 18.08
C GLN A 76 11.37 -0.70 16.73
N ASN A 77 11.05 -1.50 15.71
CA ASN A 77 11.61 -1.29 14.37
C ASN A 77 11.05 -0.01 13.71
N LEU A 78 9.78 0.31 13.96
CA LEU A 78 9.19 1.57 13.51
C LEU A 78 9.83 2.77 14.23
N ASP A 79 10.15 2.66 15.53
CA ASP A 79 10.88 3.68 16.26
C ASP A 79 12.26 3.92 15.65
N ILE A 80 12.99 2.86 15.28
CA ILE A 80 14.29 2.96 14.59
C ILE A 80 14.14 3.68 13.22
N PHE A 81 13.08 3.37 12.48
CA PHE A 81 12.78 4.08 11.24
C PHE A 81 12.55 5.57 11.48
N ASN A 82 11.72 5.90 12.45
CA ASN A 82 11.41 7.28 12.82
C ASN A 82 12.64 8.05 13.28
N ASP A 83 13.44 7.46 14.16
CA ASP A 83 14.65 8.08 14.66
C ASP A 83 15.62 8.41 13.52
N LYS A 84 15.80 7.48 12.59
CA LYS A 84 16.64 7.72 11.42
C LYS A 84 16.08 8.81 10.51
N PHE A 85 14.78 8.71 10.20
CA PHE A 85 14.12 9.68 9.33
C PHE A 85 14.16 11.10 9.92
N ARG A 86 13.84 11.26 11.20
CA ARG A 86 13.77 12.57 11.87
C ARG A 86 15.12 13.20 12.15
N ASN A 87 16.16 12.38 12.33
CA ASN A 87 17.52 12.85 12.61
C ASN A 87 18.35 13.04 11.33
N ASP A 88 17.84 12.67 10.17
CA ASP A 88 18.47 12.94 8.88
C ASP A 88 18.04 14.33 8.38
N GLY A 89 18.91 15.31 8.51
CA GLY A 89 18.64 16.69 8.07
C GLY A 89 18.49 16.85 6.55
N GLU A 90 18.77 15.80 5.76
CA GLU A 90 18.57 15.76 4.30
C GLU A 90 17.27 15.03 3.91
N ALA A 91 16.59 14.40 4.87
CA ALA A 91 15.35 13.70 4.60
C ALA A 91 14.19 14.67 4.37
N SER A 92 13.58 14.60 3.20
CA SER A 92 12.46 15.46 2.81
C SER A 92 11.10 14.92 3.26
N PHE A 93 10.93 13.60 3.26
CA PHE A 93 9.68 12.93 3.69
C PHE A 93 9.89 11.44 3.94
N GLY A 94 8.91 10.83 4.62
CA GLY A 94 8.82 9.39 4.81
C GLY A 94 7.64 8.79 4.03
N VAL A 95 7.70 7.49 3.77
CA VAL A 95 6.62 6.70 3.14
C VAL A 95 6.44 5.39 3.90
N ILE A 96 5.20 5.05 4.23
CA ILE A 96 4.83 3.74 4.76
C ILE A 96 3.96 3.03 3.71
N LEU A 97 4.42 1.87 3.25
CA LEU A 97 3.79 1.12 2.16
C LEU A 97 2.69 0.15 2.63
N GLY A 98 1.87 0.60 3.57
CA GLY A 98 0.70 -0.14 4.04
C GLY A 98 0.95 -1.10 5.18
N ASP A 99 -0.13 -1.75 5.62
CA ASP A 99 -0.16 -2.65 6.77
C ASP A 99 0.44 -2.01 8.01
N CYS A 100 -0.04 -0.79 8.29
CA CYS A 100 0.38 0.01 9.43
C CYS A 100 0.18 -0.75 10.74
N THR A 101 -0.90 -1.54 10.82
CA THR A 101 -1.26 -2.30 12.00
C THR A 101 -1.75 -3.71 11.62
N ASP A 102 -1.68 -4.65 12.56
CA ASP A 102 -2.27 -5.97 12.37
C ASP A 102 -3.79 -5.94 12.27
N VAL A 103 -4.39 -5.11 13.11
CA VAL A 103 -5.84 -4.95 13.22
C VAL A 103 -6.17 -3.50 13.58
N ARG A 104 -7.34 -3.08 13.17
CA ARG A 104 -7.89 -1.74 13.36
C ARG A 104 -7.66 -1.15 14.76
N ASP A 105 -7.81 -1.96 15.81
CA ASP A 105 -7.76 -1.48 17.20
C ASP A 105 -6.35 -1.01 17.61
N ASN A 106 -5.32 -1.36 16.84
CA ASN A 106 -3.94 -0.95 17.06
C ASN A 106 -3.57 0.37 16.36
N LEU A 107 -4.46 0.93 15.54
CA LEU A 107 -4.18 2.19 14.83
C LEU A 107 -3.77 3.34 15.75
N PRO A 108 -4.34 3.55 16.94
CA PRO A 108 -3.86 4.57 17.86
C PRO A 108 -2.40 4.39 18.30
N ASN A 109 -1.97 3.13 18.50
CA ASN A 109 -0.57 2.82 18.88
C ASN A 109 0.38 3.17 17.72
N TYR A 110 -0.01 2.82 16.49
CA TYR A 110 0.75 3.18 15.30
C TYR A 110 0.89 4.69 15.15
N LEU A 111 -0.21 5.44 15.23
CA LEU A 111 -0.19 6.90 15.11
C LEU A 111 0.68 7.55 16.17
N GLN A 112 0.65 7.03 17.40
CA GLN A 112 1.54 7.49 18.47
C GLN A 112 3.01 7.17 18.16
N ALA A 113 3.29 5.96 17.64
CA ALA A 113 4.65 5.52 17.35
C ALA A 113 5.31 6.38 16.26
N ILE A 114 4.58 6.75 15.21
CA ILE A 114 5.12 7.62 14.14
C ILE A 114 4.96 9.11 14.45
N ASP A 115 4.42 9.47 15.63
CA ASP A 115 4.12 10.87 16.00
C ASP A 115 3.31 11.60 14.90
N PHE A 116 2.34 10.86 14.34
CA PHE A 116 1.48 11.37 13.28
C PHE A 116 0.27 12.08 13.86
N TYR A 117 0.25 13.38 13.66
CA TYR A 117 -0.86 14.24 14.07
C TYR A 117 -1.40 14.98 12.83
N PRO A 118 -2.55 14.60 12.31
CA PRO A 118 -3.14 15.21 11.10
C PRO A 118 -3.36 16.72 11.20
N GLU A 119 -3.53 17.21 12.45
CA GLU A 119 -3.72 18.64 12.72
C GLU A 119 -2.40 19.45 12.71
N ARG A 120 -1.26 18.77 12.77
CA ARG A 120 0.04 19.43 12.64
C ARG A 120 0.35 19.58 11.15
N HIS A 121 0.18 20.79 10.66
CA HIS A 121 0.62 21.19 9.33
C HIS A 121 2.14 21.43 9.23
N ASP A 122 2.93 20.89 10.17
CA ASP A 122 4.37 21.00 10.17
C ASP A 122 4.95 20.08 9.08
N PHE A 123 5.32 20.68 7.96
CA PHE A 123 5.87 20.00 6.79
C PHE A 123 7.26 19.38 7.04
N ASP A 124 7.91 19.66 8.16
CA ASP A 124 9.28 19.26 8.40
C ASP A 124 9.52 17.74 8.53
N HIS A 125 8.45 16.94 8.74
CA HIS A 125 8.57 15.48 8.79
C HIS A 125 7.29 14.80 8.25
N LYS A 126 6.93 15.13 7.03
CA LYS A 126 5.73 14.57 6.40
C LYS A 126 5.90 13.09 6.09
N VAL A 127 4.96 12.27 6.54
CA VAL A 127 4.88 10.85 6.22
C VAL A 127 3.67 10.59 5.33
N PHE A 128 3.89 9.99 4.17
CA PHE A 128 2.86 9.55 3.25
C PHE A 128 2.52 8.09 3.50
N HIS A 129 1.25 7.74 3.44
CA HIS A 129 0.77 6.41 3.74
C HIS A 129 0.12 5.76 2.53
N VAL A 130 0.48 4.55 2.26
CA VAL A 130 -0.24 3.64 1.36
C VAL A 130 -1.20 2.82 2.21
N LEU A 131 -2.36 2.47 1.67
CA LEU A 131 -3.32 1.61 2.34
C LEU A 131 -2.96 0.13 2.10
N GLY A 132 -2.79 -0.64 3.17
CA GLY A 132 -2.59 -2.08 3.14
C GLY A 132 -3.86 -2.88 3.42
N ASN A 133 -3.81 -4.20 3.26
CA ASN A 133 -4.97 -5.06 3.48
C ASN A 133 -5.32 -5.20 4.97
N HIS A 134 -4.35 -5.18 5.87
CA HIS A 134 -4.62 -5.20 7.31
C HIS A 134 -5.27 -3.89 7.79
N ASP A 135 -4.97 -2.77 7.17
CA ASP A 135 -5.56 -1.47 7.50
C ASP A 135 -7.08 -1.41 7.25
N ILE A 136 -7.61 -2.29 6.38
CA ILE A 136 -9.03 -2.36 6.07
C ILE A 136 -9.76 -3.51 6.80
N TYR A 137 -9.06 -4.39 7.47
CA TYR A 137 -9.66 -5.49 8.21
C TYR A 137 -10.61 -4.97 9.31
N PHE A 138 -11.67 -5.73 9.62
CA PHE A 138 -12.68 -5.37 10.62
C PHE A 138 -13.28 -3.96 10.44
N ASN A 139 -13.51 -3.55 9.19
CA ASN A 139 -13.97 -2.20 8.81
C ASN A 139 -12.98 -1.07 9.18
N GLY A 140 -11.68 -1.37 9.19
CA GLY A 140 -10.61 -0.41 9.51
C GLY A 140 -10.55 0.81 8.59
N TRP A 141 -11.08 0.71 7.37
CA TRP A 141 -11.08 1.82 6.42
C TRP A 141 -11.63 3.13 6.99
N ASN A 142 -12.69 3.09 7.77
CA ASN A 142 -13.27 4.32 8.32
C ASN A 142 -12.33 5.02 9.29
N ASP A 143 -11.60 4.25 10.09
CA ASP A 143 -10.59 4.79 11.01
C ASP A 143 -9.36 5.27 10.23
N PHE A 144 -8.87 4.49 9.29
CA PHE A 144 -7.76 4.89 8.43
C PHE A 144 -8.08 6.19 7.69
N LYS A 145 -9.22 6.25 6.98
CA LYS A 145 -9.67 7.44 6.27
C LYS A 145 -9.73 8.68 7.14
N SER A 146 -10.26 8.56 8.36
CA SER A 146 -10.47 9.70 9.25
C SER A 146 -9.22 10.16 9.99
N LYS A 147 -8.23 9.26 10.20
CA LYS A 147 -7.05 9.52 11.03
C LYS A 147 -5.75 9.56 10.26
N VAL A 148 -5.67 8.86 9.13
CA VAL A 148 -4.47 8.80 8.28
C VAL A 148 -4.69 9.58 6.99
N GLY A 149 -5.75 9.24 6.22
CA GLY A 149 -6.04 9.97 5.00
C GLY A 149 -6.62 9.13 3.86
N PRO A 150 -6.57 9.63 2.62
CA PRO A 150 -7.07 8.95 1.44
C PRO A 150 -6.24 7.71 1.09
N SER A 151 -6.85 6.76 0.38
CA SER A 151 -6.16 5.56 -0.12
C SER A 151 -5.48 5.77 -1.49
N THR A 152 -5.92 6.78 -2.22
CA THR A 152 -5.39 7.13 -3.55
C THR A 152 -5.17 8.63 -3.63
N TYR A 153 -3.97 9.02 -4.01
CA TYR A 153 -3.59 10.43 -4.18
C TYR A 153 -2.25 10.54 -4.91
N TRP A 154 -1.88 11.76 -5.28
CA TRP A 154 -0.56 12.06 -5.81
C TRP A 154 0.02 13.31 -5.15
N PHE A 155 1.33 13.45 -5.20
CA PHE A 155 2.05 14.65 -4.82
C PHE A 155 3.27 14.82 -5.70
N GLU A 156 3.84 16.00 -5.69
CA GLU A 156 5.07 16.28 -6.42
C GLU A 156 6.17 16.81 -5.52
N VAL A 157 7.41 16.51 -5.89
CA VAL A 157 8.61 17.10 -5.31
C VAL A 157 9.20 18.04 -6.32
N VAL A 158 9.26 19.32 -5.99
CA VAL A 158 9.75 20.38 -6.89
C VAL A 158 11.13 20.83 -6.43
N PHE A 159 12.05 20.95 -7.36
CA PHE A 159 13.41 21.39 -7.14
C PHE A 159 13.88 22.27 -8.31
N PRO A 160 14.99 23.03 -8.20
CA PRO A 160 15.40 23.99 -9.24
C PRO A 160 15.57 23.41 -10.65
N GLY A 161 15.90 22.11 -10.76
CA GLY A 161 16.11 21.41 -12.04
C GLY A 161 14.87 20.72 -12.62
N GLY A 162 13.71 20.76 -11.94
CA GLY A 162 12.51 20.07 -12.41
C GLY A 162 11.58 19.61 -11.29
N LYS A 163 10.83 18.55 -11.57
CA LYS A 163 9.93 17.97 -10.58
C LYS A 163 9.74 16.48 -10.77
N ASP A 164 9.52 15.76 -9.69
CA ASP A 164 9.22 14.34 -9.65
C ASP A 164 7.79 14.11 -9.18
N LEU A 165 7.15 13.08 -9.71
CA LEU A 165 5.77 12.70 -9.43
C LEU A 165 5.73 11.46 -8.57
N PHE A 166 4.95 11.49 -7.51
CA PHE A 166 4.62 10.35 -6.68
C PHE A 166 3.11 10.08 -6.73
N ILE A 167 2.73 8.83 -6.98
CA ILE A 167 1.33 8.42 -7.04
C ILE A 167 1.12 7.24 -6.10
N THR A 168 0.19 7.40 -5.17
CA THR A 168 -0.26 6.34 -4.26
C THR A 168 -1.49 5.67 -4.83
N LEU A 169 -1.45 4.34 -4.96
CA LEU A 169 -2.55 3.53 -5.47
C LEU A 169 -3.08 2.58 -4.40
N ASP A 170 -4.40 2.50 -4.29
CA ASP A 170 -5.10 1.55 -3.44
C ASP A 170 -5.13 0.17 -4.09
N THR A 171 -4.35 -0.74 -3.57
CA THR A 171 -4.32 -2.16 -3.93
C THR A 171 -4.67 -3.07 -2.77
N ALA A 172 -5.18 -2.54 -1.66
CA ALA A 172 -5.42 -3.26 -0.41
C ALA A 172 -6.37 -4.46 -0.54
N THR A 173 -7.19 -4.51 -1.58
CA THR A 173 -8.07 -5.67 -1.89
C THR A 173 -7.60 -6.46 -3.10
N GLY A 174 -6.32 -6.35 -3.48
CA GLY A 174 -5.74 -7.06 -4.62
C GLY A 174 -6.22 -6.58 -5.98
N THR A 175 -6.76 -5.37 -6.10
CA THR A 175 -7.20 -4.79 -7.38
C THR A 175 -7.25 -3.26 -7.30
N LEU A 176 -6.99 -2.58 -8.41
CA LEU A 176 -7.23 -1.13 -8.53
C LEU A 176 -8.72 -0.80 -8.69
N GLY A 177 -9.51 -1.73 -9.17
CA GLY A 177 -10.87 -1.47 -9.59
C GLY A 177 -10.96 -0.55 -10.82
N SER A 178 -12.13 -0.47 -11.43
CA SER A 178 -12.27 0.20 -12.74
C SER A 178 -12.14 1.72 -12.71
N LYS A 179 -12.60 2.38 -11.64
CA LYS A 179 -12.56 3.85 -11.55
C LYS A 179 -11.15 4.35 -11.32
N GLN A 180 -10.45 3.79 -10.33
CA GLN A 180 -9.07 4.15 -10.04
C GLN A 180 -8.15 3.83 -11.23
N SER A 181 -8.30 2.64 -11.82
CA SER A 181 -7.51 2.22 -12.98
C SER A 181 -7.68 3.18 -14.17
N ARG A 182 -8.91 3.62 -14.45
CA ARG A 182 -9.18 4.60 -15.52
C ARG A 182 -8.53 5.93 -15.21
N TRP A 183 -8.80 6.49 -14.03
CA TRP A 183 -8.20 7.75 -13.58
C TRP A 183 -6.68 7.71 -13.67
N PHE A 184 -6.06 6.64 -13.17
CA PHE A 184 -4.62 6.47 -13.16
C PHE A 184 -4.02 6.49 -14.57
N LYS A 185 -4.63 5.75 -15.51
CA LYS A 185 -4.19 5.71 -16.90
C LYS A 185 -4.31 7.09 -17.56
N ASP A 186 -5.47 7.71 -17.45
CA ASP A 186 -5.74 9.05 -18.00
C ASP A 186 -4.76 10.09 -17.40
N PHE A 187 -4.49 9.98 -16.10
CA PHE A 187 -3.57 10.89 -15.41
C PHE A 187 -2.12 10.73 -15.91
N ILE A 188 -1.63 9.51 -16.01
CA ILE A 188 -0.29 9.23 -16.53
C ILE A 188 -0.15 9.70 -17.98
N GLU A 189 -1.08 9.34 -18.86
CA GLU A 189 -1.06 9.76 -20.26
C GLU A 189 -1.00 11.27 -20.43
N LYS A 190 -1.71 11.99 -19.57
CA LYS A 190 -1.78 13.45 -19.63
C LYS A 190 -0.59 14.17 -19.00
N HIS A 191 -0.03 13.64 -17.90
CA HIS A 191 0.88 14.41 -17.04
C HIS A 191 2.30 13.89 -16.98
N ARG A 192 2.56 12.60 -17.32
CA ARG A 192 3.87 11.96 -17.14
C ARG A 192 5.05 12.74 -17.71
N GLN A 193 4.89 13.29 -18.90
CA GLN A 193 5.96 14.01 -19.62
C GLN A 193 6.36 15.33 -18.95
N SER A 194 5.60 15.81 -17.98
CA SER A 194 5.92 17.02 -17.23
C SER A 194 6.88 16.78 -16.05
N TYR A 195 7.25 15.52 -15.80
CA TYR A 195 8.05 15.13 -14.65
C TYR A 195 9.33 14.41 -15.07
N ARG A 196 10.42 14.65 -14.34
CA ARG A 196 11.70 13.93 -14.50
C ARG A 196 11.51 12.44 -14.18
N HIS A 197 11.01 12.15 -12.99
CA HIS A 197 10.70 10.80 -12.53
C HIS A 197 9.22 10.67 -12.17
N CYS A 198 8.70 9.45 -12.33
CA CYS A 198 7.40 9.04 -11.82
C CYS A 198 7.58 7.80 -10.95
N ILE A 199 7.18 7.90 -9.71
CA ILE A 199 7.27 6.86 -8.70
C ILE A 199 5.87 6.43 -8.28
N ILE A 200 5.59 5.15 -8.36
CA ILE A 200 4.33 4.55 -7.89
C ILE A 200 4.55 3.94 -6.51
N LEU A 201 3.67 4.28 -5.59
CA LEU A 201 3.62 3.77 -4.23
C LEU A 201 2.37 2.91 -4.09
N THR A 202 2.54 1.65 -3.75
CA THR A 202 1.42 0.71 -3.61
C THR A 202 1.75 -0.35 -2.57
N HIS A 203 0.76 -1.10 -2.11
CA HIS A 203 0.99 -2.13 -1.11
C HIS A 203 1.22 -3.50 -1.74
N THR A 204 0.24 -4.00 -2.50
CA THR A 204 0.26 -5.36 -3.05
C THR A 204 1.30 -5.49 -4.16
N ASN A 205 2.07 -6.57 -4.12
CA ASN A 205 3.06 -6.90 -5.14
C ASN A 205 2.38 -7.24 -6.47
N PHE A 206 2.93 -6.73 -7.58
CA PHE A 206 2.44 -7.00 -8.94
C PHE A 206 3.00 -8.29 -9.51
N PHE A 207 4.08 -8.82 -8.95
CA PHE A 207 4.73 -10.02 -9.43
C PHE A 207 4.44 -11.19 -8.48
N TYR A 208 4.17 -12.34 -9.09
CA TYR A 208 4.13 -13.61 -8.38
C TYR A 208 5.52 -14.24 -8.46
N THR A 209 6.18 -14.35 -7.34
CA THR A 209 7.47 -15.03 -7.23
C THR A 209 7.34 -16.26 -6.34
N ASP A 210 8.29 -17.18 -6.45
CA ASP A 210 8.35 -18.37 -5.58
C ASP A 210 8.55 -18.00 -4.11
N ASN A 211 8.94 -16.76 -3.84
CA ASN A 211 9.19 -16.23 -2.49
C ASN A 211 7.97 -15.47 -1.92
N SER A 212 6.91 -15.27 -2.71
CA SER A 212 5.72 -14.59 -2.22
C SER A 212 5.11 -15.38 -1.05
N GLN A 213 5.15 -14.77 0.13
CA GLN A 213 4.67 -15.38 1.38
C GLN A 213 3.17 -15.17 1.55
N SER A 214 2.62 -14.16 0.89
CA SER A 214 1.21 -13.83 1.01
C SER A 214 0.36 -14.70 0.10
N SER A 215 -0.57 -15.42 0.71
CA SER A 215 -1.58 -16.20 0.00
C SER A 215 -2.88 -15.44 -0.23
N SER A 216 -3.01 -14.23 0.32
CA SER A 216 -4.24 -13.46 0.30
C SER A 216 -4.07 -12.11 -0.39
N GLY A 217 -5.02 -11.74 -1.21
CA GLY A 217 -5.15 -10.40 -1.75
C GLY A 217 -4.21 -10.01 -2.89
N ASN A 218 -3.51 -10.98 -3.48
CA ASN A 218 -2.70 -10.74 -4.67
C ASN A 218 -3.56 -10.27 -5.85
N MET A 219 -3.00 -9.39 -6.66
CA MET A 219 -3.68 -8.85 -7.83
C MET A 219 -3.92 -9.96 -8.88
N PRO A 220 -5.11 -10.02 -9.54
CA PRO A 220 -5.32 -10.93 -10.65
C PRO A 220 -4.23 -10.80 -11.71
N MET A 221 -3.78 -11.93 -12.26
CA MET A 221 -2.63 -11.98 -13.16
C MET A 221 -2.82 -11.08 -14.39
N GLU A 222 -4.02 -11.06 -14.96
CA GLU A 222 -4.36 -10.23 -16.12
C GLU A 222 -4.28 -8.73 -15.79
N GLU A 223 -4.72 -8.35 -14.60
CA GLU A 223 -4.63 -6.96 -14.15
C GLU A 223 -3.17 -6.58 -13.91
N SER A 224 -2.40 -7.43 -13.24
CA SER A 224 -0.96 -7.24 -13.01
C SER A 224 -0.19 -7.07 -14.31
N PHE A 225 -0.35 -7.97 -15.27
CA PHE A 225 0.32 -7.87 -16.57
C PHE A 225 -0.08 -6.61 -17.33
N SER A 226 -1.38 -6.29 -17.38
CA SER A 226 -1.84 -5.06 -18.02
C SER A 226 -1.22 -3.81 -17.39
N LEU A 227 -1.10 -3.80 -16.07
CA LEU A 227 -0.52 -2.68 -15.33
C LEU A 227 0.99 -2.58 -15.56
N ILE A 228 1.73 -3.68 -15.46
CA ILE A 228 3.17 -3.74 -15.71
C ILE A 228 3.50 -3.25 -17.13
N GLU A 229 2.76 -3.72 -18.14
CA GLU A 229 2.92 -3.27 -19.53
C GLU A 229 2.61 -1.77 -19.69
N PHE A 230 1.55 -1.29 -19.07
CA PHE A 230 1.18 0.12 -19.10
C PHE A 230 2.28 0.99 -18.48
N LEU A 231 2.76 0.65 -17.29
CA LEU A 231 3.80 1.39 -16.57
C LEU A 231 5.11 1.45 -17.38
N GLY A 232 5.53 0.31 -17.95
CA GLY A 232 6.74 0.23 -18.76
C GLY A 232 6.65 1.03 -20.06
N ASN A 233 5.47 1.13 -20.66
CA ASN A 233 5.25 1.90 -21.91
C ASN A 233 5.14 3.41 -21.65
N HIS A 234 4.87 3.84 -20.42
CA HIS A 234 4.72 5.25 -20.04
C HIS A 234 5.90 5.78 -19.22
N GLU A 235 7.06 5.13 -19.28
CA GLU A 235 8.31 5.61 -18.66
C GLU A 235 8.17 5.90 -17.15
N VAL A 236 7.37 5.11 -16.43
CA VAL A 236 7.38 5.12 -14.97
C VAL A 236 8.77 4.67 -14.51
N SER A 237 9.34 5.35 -13.53
CA SER A 237 10.74 5.15 -13.14
C SER A 237 10.90 4.05 -12.10
N LEU A 238 9.96 3.98 -11.16
CA LEU A 238 10.06 3.11 -9.98
C LEU A 238 8.68 2.75 -9.46
N VAL A 239 8.52 1.51 -9.01
CA VAL A 239 7.38 1.05 -8.20
C VAL A 239 7.90 0.55 -6.87
N LEU A 240 7.36 1.05 -5.76
CA LEU A 240 7.66 0.63 -4.41
C LEU A 240 6.45 -0.09 -3.82
N GLN A 241 6.66 -1.29 -3.27
CA GLN A 241 5.63 -2.21 -2.82
C GLN A 241 6.00 -2.86 -1.48
N GLY A 242 5.00 -3.32 -0.72
CA GLY A 242 5.14 -4.10 0.51
C GLY A 242 4.49 -5.48 0.39
N HIS A 243 3.70 -5.88 1.40
CA HIS A 243 2.77 -7.01 1.44
C HIS A 243 3.40 -8.40 1.59
N ASP A 244 4.42 -8.73 0.81
CA ASP A 244 4.99 -10.08 0.79
C ASP A 244 5.97 -10.33 1.96
N HIS A 245 6.29 -9.30 2.74
CA HIS A 245 7.24 -9.34 3.84
C HIS A 245 8.65 -9.80 3.43
N TYR A 246 8.91 -9.87 2.15
CA TYR A 246 10.15 -10.34 1.55
C TYR A 246 10.72 -9.26 0.62
N ARG A 247 12.03 -9.07 0.64
CA ARG A 247 12.67 -8.08 -0.22
C ARG A 247 12.94 -8.66 -1.60
N GLU A 248 12.43 -7.96 -2.61
CA GLU A 248 12.72 -8.26 -4.01
C GLU A 248 13.09 -6.98 -4.78
N ASP A 249 13.86 -7.14 -5.83
CA ASP A 249 14.31 -6.08 -6.71
C ASP A 249 14.25 -6.61 -8.15
N ILE A 250 13.22 -6.22 -8.87
CA ILE A 250 12.90 -6.72 -10.20
C ILE A 250 13.02 -5.59 -11.19
N SER A 251 13.72 -5.81 -12.29
CA SER A 251 13.76 -4.88 -13.43
C SER A 251 13.05 -5.48 -14.61
N TYR A 252 12.11 -4.75 -15.17
CA TYR A 252 11.38 -5.12 -16.38
C TYR A 252 11.26 -3.92 -17.32
N LYS A 253 11.70 -4.06 -18.57
CA LYS A 253 11.93 -2.90 -19.46
C LYS A 253 12.86 -1.89 -18.79
N ASN A 254 12.48 -0.63 -18.73
CA ASN A 254 13.27 0.44 -18.07
C ASN A 254 12.72 0.80 -16.69
N LEU A 255 11.84 -0.03 -16.15
CA LEU A 255 11.13 0.18 -14.90
C LEU A 255 11.70 -0.76 -13.83
N ARG A 256 11.95 -0.22 -12.65
CA ARG A 256 12.39 -0.98 -11.47
C ARG A 256 11.22 -1.15 -10.50
N TYR A 257 11.03 -2.36 -10.02
CA TYR A 257 10.08 -2.72 -8.98
C TYR A 257 10.84 -3.17 -7.74
N ILE A 258 10.58 -2.55 -6.60
CA ILE A 258 11.18 -2.92 -5.33
C ILE A 258 10.06 -3.29 -4.38
N VAL A 259 10.06 -4.55 -3.93
CA VAL A 259 9.26 -5.01 -2.81
C VAL A 259 10.10 -4.90 -1.56
N LEU A 260 9.58 -4.24 -0.53
CA LEU A 260 10.26 -4.09 0.75
C LEU A 260 9.85 -5.23 1.69
N GLY A 261 10.82 -5.72 2.45
CA GLY A 261 10.53 -6.61 3.58
C GLY A 261 9.81 -5.87 4.71
N ALA A 262 9.00 -6.60 5.47
CA ALA A 262 8.32 -6.04 6.62
C ALA A 262 9.29 -5.52 7.69
N ILE A 263 8.96 -4.37 8.28
CA ILE A 263 9.67 -3.86 9.47
C ILE A 263 8.98 -4.24 10.79
N ALA A 264 8.01 -5.14 10.74
CA ALA A 264 7.36 -5.66 11.94
C ALA A 264 8.38 -6.16 12.99
N ASP A 265 8.10 -5.96 14.28
CA ASP A 265 8.98 -6.41 15.37
C ASP A 265 9.11 -7.92 15.48
N LYS A 266 8.14 -8.64 14.96
CA LYS A 266 8.13 -10.12 14.95
C LYS A 266 8.05 -10.59 13.50
N SER A 267 8.76 -11.65 13.19
CA SER A 267 8.57 -12.36 11.92
C SER A 267 7.11 -12.86 11.85
N LYS A 268 6.36 -12.34 10.92
CA LYS A 268 4.97 -12.72 10.66
C LYS A 268 4.87 -13.46 9.37
#